data_156e5f712444dd19b7a24396f122b3d9
#
_entry.id   156e5f712444dd19b7a24396f122b3d9
#
_cell.length_a   1.000
_cell.length_b   1.000
_cell.length_c   1.000
_cell.angle_alpha   90.00
_cell.angle_beta   90.00
_cell.angle_gamma   90.00
#
_symmetry.space_group_name_H-M   'P 1'
#
loop_
_entity.id
_entity.type
_entity.pdbx_description
1 polymer ?
#
loop_
_entity_poly.entity_id
_entity_poly.type
_entity_poly.pdbx_seq_one_letter_code
_entity_poly.pdbx_strand_id
1 'polypeptide(L)'
;MERAHRDAKKLDVPLYCLQAADHRAAFKNKKHDDIVTHSLLTVPNIHNTGKLSGILLVHIDMVVRLSDVMAPGLGLVKDKLGKVLDVVLHERDQMRLNDMPAGYRLFVPEYMAKGIWVQVQNYKRSPLSAHIIPDADLQGSDEETAEQKADKLMAHSVVFIELHSANFKCDININGAHETVEVLRWQFPLVHGMLRTADAAQGLTLHGGVVVDLRRAGGLGDDDWWLAIYVMLSRAR
;
A
#
# COMPACT_ATOMS: atom_id res chain seq x y z
N MET A 1 4.62 3.92 9.74
CA MET A 1 3.71 3.25 10.69
C MET A 1 2.95 4.23 11.58
N GLU A 2 3.58 5.13 12.29
CA GLU A 2 2.94 6.06 13.24
C GLU A 2 1.83 6.95 12.65
N ARG A 3 1.97 7.39 11.38
CA ARG A 3 0.97 8.24 10.75
C ARG A 3 -0.34 7.50 10.49
N ALA A 4 -0.29 6.31 9.88
CA ALA A 4 -1.49 5.51 9.63
C ALA A 4 -2.23 5.18 10.94
N HIS A 5 -1.48 4.89 12.02
CA HIS A 5 -2.01 4.66 13.35
C HIS A 5 -2.73 5.90 13.91
N ARG A 6 -2.10 7.08 13.80
CA ARG A 6 -2.66 8.35 14.27
C ARG A 6 -3.92 8.73 13.49
N ASP A 7 -3.89 8.57 12.17
CA ASP A 7 -5.01 8.92 11.29
C ASP A 7 -6.20 7.99 11.53
N ALA A 8 -5.98 6.66 11.62
CA ALA A 8 -7.02 5.71 11.96
C ALA A 8 -7.64 5.97 13.34
N LYS A 9 -6.81 6.32 14.34
CA LYS A 9 -7.30 6.68 15.69
C LYS A 9 -8.12 7.97 15.66
N LYS A 10 -7.73 8.96 14.87
CA LYS A 10 -8.47 10.23 14.72
C LYS A 10 -9.83 10.02 14.05
N LEU A 11 -9.90 9.10 13.08
CA LEU A 11 -11.12 8.77 12.36
C LEU A 11 -11.99 7.75 13.09
N ASP A 12 -11.48 7.18 14.19
CA ASP A 12 -12.12 6.12 14.95
C ASP A 12 -12.49 4.88 14.11
N VAL A 13 -11.57 4.46 13.23
CA VAL A 13 -11.75 3.32 12.33
C VAL A 13 -10.70 2.24 12.59
N PRO A 14 -10.98 0.96 12.23
CA PRO A 14 -9.98 -0.10 12.31
C PRO A 14 -8.74 0.21 11.47
N LEU A 15 -7.56 -0.08 12.02
CA LEU A 15 -6.30 -0.11 11.30
C LEU A 15 -5.95 -1.57 11.00
N TYR A 16 -6.01 -1.94 9.73
CA TYR A 16 -5.68 -3.28 9.27
C TYR A 16 -4.16 -3.41 9.12
N CYS A 17 -3.59 -4.45 9.72
CA CYS A 17 -2.18 -4.80 9.59
C CYS A 17 -2.06 -6.02 8.69
N LEU A 18 -1.96 -5.80 7.38
CA LEU A 18 -1.90 -6.85 6.38
C LEU A 18 -0.45 -7.32 6.22
N GLN A 19 -0.17 -8.54 6.65
CA GLN A 19 1.13 -9.17 6.51
C GLN A 19 1.25 -9.85 5.16
N ALA A 20 2.43 -9.77 4.54
CA ALA A 20 2.73 -10.48 3.31
C ALA A 20 2.77 -11.99 3.53
N ALA A 21 2.34 -12.76 2.53
CA ALA A 21 2.60 -14.20 2.50
C ALA A 21 3.89 -14.45 1.71
N ASP A 22 4.91 -14.93 2.41
CA ASP A 22 6.21 -15.24 1.84
C ASP A 22 6.37 -16.77 1.68
N HIS A 23 6.47 -17.24 0.44
CA HIS A 23 6.75 -18.62 0.11
C HIS A 23 8.25 -18.78 -0.16
N ARG A 24 8.89 -19.66 0.58
CA ARG A 24 10.33 -19.96 0.49
C ARG A 24 10.61 -21.37 0.98
N ALA A 25 11.81 -21.86 0.75
CA ALA A 25 12.25 -23.10 1.37
C ALA A 25 12.28 -22.93 2.91
N ALA A 26 11.68 -23.88 3.62
CA ALA A 26 11.69 -23.88 5.07
C ALA A 26 13.10 -24.20 5.61
N PHE A 27 13.50 -23.51 6.66
CA PHE A 27 14.72 -23.84 7.37
C PHE A 27 14.52 -25.09 8.23
N LYS A 28 15.57 -25.90 8.35
CA LYS A 28 15.54 -27.13 9.18
C LYS A 28 15.26 -26.83 10.66
N ASN A 29 15.68 -25.66 11.14
CA ASN A 29 15.44 -25.21 12.50
C ASN A 29 14.31 -24.17 12.52
N LYS A 30 13.19 -24.50 13.19
CA LYS A 30 12.01 -23.62 13.31
C LYS A 30 12.34 -22.24 13.88
N LYS A 31 13.30 -22.13 14.82
CA LYS A 31 13.72 -20.83 15.36
C LYS A 31 14.36 -19.94 14.31
N HIS A 32 15.13 -20.53 13.39
CA HIS A 32 15.69 -19.79 12.27
C HIS A 32 14.58 -19.36 11.28
N ASP A 33 13.57 -20.20 11.11
CA ASP A 33 12.43 -19.90 10.25
C ASP A 33 11.66 -18.68 10.75
N ASP A 34 11.42 -18.56 12.06
CA ASP A 34 10.76 -17.42 12.68
C ASP A 34 11.61 -16.13 12.54
N ILE A 35 12.93 -16.22 12.76
CA ILE A 35 13.86 -15.09 12.60
C ILE A 35 13.84 -14.58 11.16
N VAL A 36 13.91 -15.50 10.20
CA VAL A 36 13.86 -15.17 8.77
C VAL A 36 12.54 -14.53 8.40
N THR A 37 11.41 -15.10 8.85
CA THR A 37 10.08 -14.53 8.62
C THR A 37 9.99 -13.10 9.16
N HIS A 38 10.43 -12.88 10.39
CA HIS A 38 10.45 -11.53 10.99
C HIS A 38 11.33 -10.58 10.18
N SER A 39 12.53 -10.99 9.79
CA SER A 39 13.46 -10.19 8.99
C SER A 39 12.86 -9.81 7.64
N LEU A 40 12.21 -10.76 6.95
CA LEU A 40 11.56 -10.52 5.66
C LEU A 40 10.40 -9.53 5.77
N LEU A 41 9.57 -9.65 6.79
CA LEU A 41 8.44 -8.73 7.02
C LEU A 41 8.90 -7.30 7.32
N THR A 42 10.09 -7.14 7.90
CA THR A 42 10.62 -5.84 8.36
C THR A 42 11.63 -5.21 7.40
N VAL A 43 11.87 -5.79 6.21
CA VAL A 43 12.75 -5.17 5.19
C VAL A 43 12.26 -3.75 4.88
N PRO A 44 13.06 -2.71 5.15
CA PRO A 44 12.58 -1.33 5.07
C PRO A 44 12.43 -0.81 3.63
N ASN A 45 13.21 -1.37 2.70
CA ASN A 45 13.22 -0.91 1.31
C ASN A 45 12.45 -1.88 0.42
N ILE A 46 11.26 -1.48 -0.04
CA ILE A 46 10.40 -2.27 -0.91
C ILE A 46 11.04 -2.59 -2.28
N HIS A 47 12.04 -1.82 -2.74
CA HIS A 47 12.75 -2.14 -3.98
C HIS A 47 13.48 -3.48 -3.87
N ASN A 48 13.94 -3.84 -2.67
CA ASN A 48 14.62 -5.11 -2.40
C ASN A 48 13.64 -6.29 -2.25
N THR A 49 12.33 -6.03 -2.25
CA THR A 49 11.27 -7.03 -2.06
C THR A 49 10.24 -7.00 -3.20
N GLY A 50 10.71 -6.74 -4.43
CA GLY A 50 9.85 -6.71 -5.61
C GLY A 50 8.75 -5.64 -5.55
N LYS A 51 8.99 -4.51 -4.86
CA LYS A 51 8.06 -3.39 -4.64
C LYS A 51 6.86 -3.74 -3.75
N LEU A 52 6.88 -4.87 -3.06
CA LEU A 52 5.85 -5.32 -2.15
C LEU A 52 6.34 -5.20 -0.70
N SER A 53 5.60 -4.48 0.15
CA SER A 53 5.94 -4.34 1.57
C SER A 53 5.70 -5.65 2.34
N GLY A 54 6.51 -5.93 3.36
CA GLY A 54 6.25 -7.08 4.25
C GLY A 54 5.02 -6.85 5.13
N ILE A 55 4.82 -5.61 5.57
CA ILE A 55 3.66 -5.19 6.35
C ILE A 55 3.03 -3.98 5.67
N LEU A 56 1.73 -4.07 5.36
CA LEU A 56 0.93 -2.97 4.85
C LEU A 56 -0.09 -2.57 5.91
N LEU A 57 0.07 -1.35 6.46
CA LEU A 57 -0.93 -0.74 7.33
C LEU A 57 -1.90 0.06 6.48
N VAL A 58 -3.18 -0.23 6.60
CA VAL A 58 -4.25 0.41 5.82
C VAL A 58 -5.50 0.62 6.67
N HIS A 59 -6.19 1.72 6.46
CA HIS A 59 -7.51 2.01 7.05
C HIS A 59 -8.42 2.63 6.00
N ILE A 60 -9.72 2.63 6.26
CA ILE A 60 -10.71 3.30 5.41
C ILE A 60 -10.35 4.80 5.34
N ASP A 61 -10.55 5.40 4.18
CA ASP A 61 -10.19 6.80 3.86
C ASP A 61 -8.68 7.12 3.78
N MET A 62 -7.82 6.11 3.95
CA MET A 62 -6.37 6.31 3.80
C MET A 62 -5.99 6.60 2.36
N VAL A 63 -5.14 7.61 2.18
CA VAL A 63 -4.50 7.85 0.88
C VAL A 63 -3.37 6.84 0.69
N VAL A 64 -3.47 6.07 -0.37
CA VAL A 64 -2.48 5.07 -0.80
C VAL A 64 -1.91 5.42 -2.17
N ARG A 65 -0.83 4.78 -2.53
CA ARG A 65 -0.15 4.94 -3.80
C ARG A 65 0.20 3.56 -4.36
N LEU A 66 0.01 3.37 -5.67
CA LEU A 66 0.45 2.16 -6.34
C LEU A 66 1.99 2.07 -6.31
N SER A 67 2.52 0.96 -5.85
CA SER A 67 3.97 0.70 -5.81
C SER A 67 4.50 0.18 -7.15
N ASP A 68 3.63 -0.37 -7.99
CA ASP A 68 3.96 -0.90 -9.30
C ASP A 68 2.94 -0.53 -10.38
N VAL A 69 3.27 -0.85 -11.62
CA VAL A 69 2.39 -0.69 -12.79
C VAL A 69 1.45 -1.89 -12.86
N MET A 70 0.14 -1.66 -12.76
CA MET A 70 -0.87 -2.73 -12.81
C MET A 70 -1.54 -2.81 -14.18
N ALA A 71 -2.06 -1.69 -14.68
CA ALA A 71 -2.77 -1.62 -15.95
C ALA A 71 -2.54 -0.24 -16.61
N PRO A 72 -1.42 -0.06 -17.38
CA PRO A 72 -1.06 1.24 -17.94
C PRO A 72 -2.13 1.82 -18.86
N GLY A 73 -2.76 0.97 -19.66
CA GLY A 73 -3.84 1.38 -20.57
C GLY A 73 -5.07 1.98 -19.88
N LEU A 74 -5.26 1.64 -18.60
CA LEU A 74 -6.34 2.15 -17.75
C LEU A 74 -5.87 3.28 -16.81
N GLY A 75 -4.61 3.68 -16.86
CA GLY A 75 -4.04 4.70 -16.01
C GLY A 75 -3.59 4.21 -14.62
N LEU A 76 -3.58 2.89 -14.40
CA LEU A 76 -3.06 2.28 -13.16
C LEU A 76 -1.54 2.10 -13.28
N VAL A 77 -0.84 3.18 -13.11
CA VAL A 77 0.62 3.25 -13.20
C VAL A 77 1.23 3.45 -11.82
N LYS A 78 2.53 3.13 -11.72
CA LYS A 78 3.31 3.41 -10.51
C LYS A 78 3.11 4.88 -10.05
N ASP A 79 3.09 5.07 -8.74
CA ASP A 79 2.92 6.36 -8.07
C ASP A 79 1.52 6.99 -8.19
N LYS A 80 0.57 6.31 -8.82
CA LYS A 80 -0.82 6.77 -8.87
C LYS A 80 -1.43 6.77 -7.48
N LEU A 81 -2.04 7.87 -7.10
CA LEU A 81 -2.72 8.04 -5.82
C LEU A 81 -4.15 7.52 -5.89
N GLY A 82 -4.58 6.95 -4.78
CA GLY A 82 -5.95 6.55 -4.56
C GLY A 82 -6.32 6.64 -3.08
N LYS A 83 -7.61 6.53 -2.80
CA LYS A 83 -8.19 6.53 -1.47
C LYS A 83 -8.80 5.17 -1.18
N VAL A 84 -8.48 4.57 -0.06
CA VAL A 84 -9.04 3.28 0.36
C VAL A 84 -10.50 3.46 0.72
N LEU A 85 -11.37 2.69 0.08
CA LEU A 85 -12.80 2.66 0.36
C LEU A 85 -13.17 1.50 1.26
N ASP A 86 -12.56 0.33 1.03
CA ASP A 86 -12.86 -0.87 1.81
C ASP A 86 -11.72 -1.88 1.73
N VAL A 87 -11.62 -2.74 2.74
CA VAL A 87 -10.69 -3.89 2.80
C VAL A 87 -11.51 -5.17 2.90
N VAL A 88 -11.53 -5.93 1.81
CA VAL A 88 -12.31 -7.18 1.72
C VAL A 88 -11.52 -8.29 2.39
N LEU A 89 -11.92 -8.63 3.61
CA LEU A 89 -11.30 -9.68 4.41
C LEU A 89 -11.77 -11.08 3.97
N HIS A 90 -11.04 -12.10 4.43
CA HIS A 90 -11.55 -13.45 4.45
C HIS A 90 -12.76 -13.56 5.39
N GLU A 91 -13.72 -14.42 5.10
CA GLU A 91 -15.01 -14.50 5.83
C GLU A 91 -14.83 -14.70 7.34
N ARG A 92 -13.89 -15.55 7.75
CA ARG A 92 -13.57 -15.79 9.17
C ARG A 92 -13.00 -14.54 9.85
N ASP A 93 -12.16 -13.79 9.17
CA ASP A 93 -11.62 -12.54 9.71
C ASP A 93 -12.68 -11.44 9.73
N GLN A 94 -13.60 -11.43 8.77
CA GLN A 94 -14.74 -10.52 8.78
C GLN A 94 -15.66 -10.79 9.99
N MET A 95 -15.92 -12.07 10.31
CA MET A 95 -16.68 -12.43 11.51
C MET A 95 -15.95 -11.95 12.77
N ARG A 96 -14.66 -12.23 12.91
CA ARG A 96 -13.84 -11.75 14.05
C ARG A 96 -13.87 -10.22 14.19
N LEU A 97 -13.82 -9.51 13.07
CA LEU A 97 -13.89 -8.05 13.08
C LEU A 97 -15.25 -7.55 13.56
N ASN A 98 -16.33 -8.20 13.12
CA ASN A 98 -17.70 -7.85 13.49
C ASN A 98 -18.00 -8.11 14.99
N ASP A 99 -17.35 -9.13 15.57
CA ASP A 99 -17.47 -9.46 17.00
C ASP A 99 -16.70 -8.48 17.91
N MET A 100 -15.85 -7.66 17.35
CA MET A 100 -15.09 -6.65 18.09
C MET A 100 -15.92 -5.36 18.30
N PRO A 101 -15.67 -4.61 19.38
CA PRO A 101 -16.29 -3.30 19.56
C PRO A 101 -16.01 -2.37 18.38
N ALA A 102 -16.96 -1.51 18.02
CA ALA A 102 -16.74 -0.48 17.01
C ALA A 102 -15.61 0.48 17.42
N GLY A 103 -15.03 1.18 16.44
CA GLY A 103 -14.03 2.21 16.66
C GLY A 103 -12.59 1.79 16.33
N TYR A 104 -11.64 2.64 16.75
CA TYR A 104 -10.22 2.41 16.49
C TYR A 104 -9.70 1.16 17.17
N ARG A 105 -9.03 0.30 16.39
CA ARG A 105 -8.28 -0.87 16.85
C ARG A 105 -7.26 -1.31 15.80
N LEU A 106 -6.17 -1.91 16.24
CA LEU A 106 -5.26 -2.62 15.34
C LEU A 106 -5.82 -4.02 15.10
N PHE A 107 -6.21 -4.30 13.87
CA PHE A 107 -6.70 -5.60 13.44
C PHE A 107 -5.66 -6.31 12.59
N VAL A 108 -5.22 -7.48 13.04
CA VAL A 108 -4.28 -8.36 12.32
C VAL A 108 -5.08 -9.54 11.81
N PRO A 109 -5.37 -9.62 10.48
CA PRO A 109 -6.03 -10.76 9.88
C PRO A 109 -5.20 -12.05 10.05
N GLU A 110 -5.85 -13.18 10.23
CA GLU A 110 -5.23 -14.51 10.22
C GLU A 110 -5.09 -15.06 8.79
N TYR A 111 -5.98 -14.63 7.91
CA TYR A 111 -6.01 -15.02 6.51
C TYR A 111 -5.64 -13.83 5.62
N MET A 112 -5.12 -14.12 4.43
CA MET A 112 -4.90 -13.07 3.44
C MET A 112 -6.23 -12.40 3.09
N ALA A 113 -6.23 -11.07 3.08
CA ALA A 113 -7.38 -10.31 2.59
C ALA A 113 -7.62 -10.63 1.10
N LYS A 114 -8.90 -10.64 0.69
CA LYS A 114 -9.29 -10.94 -0.70
C LYS A 114 -8.93 -9.81 -1.65
N GLY A 115 -8.97 -8.56 -1.16
CA GLY A 115 -8.65 -7.38 -1.97
C GLY A 115 -8.92 -6.07 -1.22
N ILE A 116 -8.59 -4.97 -1.88
CA ILE A 116 -8.79 -3.62 -1.36
C ILE A 116 -9.48 -2.78 -2.43
N TRP A 117 -10.64 -2.21 -2.10
CA TRP A 117 -11.30 -1.22 -2.95
C TRP A 117 -10.63 0.13 -2.80
N VAL A 118 -10.16 0.68 -3.92
CA VAL A 118 -9.45 1.96 -3.97
C VAL A 118 -10.09 2.88 -5.00
N GLN A 119 -10.45 4.09 -4.58
CA GLN A 119 -10.87 5.15 -5.48
C GLN A 119 -9.63 5.85 -6.04
N VAL A 120 -9.42 5.77 -7.34
CA VAL A 120 -8.23 6.30 -8.04
C VAL A 120 -8.63 7.51 -8.88
N GLN A 121 -7.97 8.65 -8.69
CA GLN A 121 -8.25 9.87 -9.46
C GLN A 121 -7.93 9.66 -10.96
N ASN A 122 -8.80 10.18 -11.83
CA ASN A 122 -8.61 10.14 -13.28
C ASN A 122 -8.37 8.72 -13.84
N TYR A 123 -9.00 7.72 -13.25
CA TYR A 123 -8.96 6.36 -13.74
C TYR A 123 -9.87 6.22 -14.97
N LYS A 124 -9.35 5.64 -16.04
CA LYS A 124 -10.18 5.28 -17.19
C LYS A 124 -10.97 4.03 -16.85
N ARG A 125 -12.29 4.08 -17.02
CA ARG A 125 -13.20 2.97 -16.70
C ARG A 125 -12.65 1.63 -17.19
N SER A 126 -12.54 0.66 -16.28
CA SER A 126 -12.30 -0.74 -16.61
C SER A 126 -13.61 -1.44 -16.95
N PRO A 127 -13.62 -2.40 -17.87
CA PRO A 127 -14.76 -3.31 -18.05
C PRO A 127 -15.18 -4.02 -16.76
N LEU A 128 -14.25 -4.27 -15.84
CA LEU A 128 -14.53 -4.86 -14.52
C LEU A 128 -15.34 -3.94 -13.61
N SER A 129 -15.17 -2.62 -13.69
CA SER A 129 -16.00 -1.68 -12.94
C SER A 129 -17.43 -1.59 -13.47
N ALA A 130 -17.69 -2.00 -14.71
CA ALA A 130 -19.03 -2.09 -15.29
C ALA A 130 -19.91 -3.16 -14.60
N HIS A 131 -19.30 -4.20 -14.03
CA HIS A 131 -20.05 -5.23 -13.29
C HIS A 131 -20.45 -4.80 -11.87
N ILE A 132 -19.85 -3.74 -11.35
CA ILE A 132 -20.07 -3.26 -9.97
C ILE A 132 -21.09 -2.13 -9.95
N ILE A 133 -21.16 -1.35 -11.03
CA ILE A 133 -22.10 -0.24 -11.17
C ILE A 133 -22.92 -0.49 -12.44
N PRO A 134 -24.22 -0.79 -12.33
CA PRO A 134 -25.09 -0.98 -13.50
C PRO A 134 -25.04 0.23 -14.44
N ASP A 135 -25.03 -0.01 -15.76
CA ASP A 135 -25.00 1.05 -16.75
C ASP A 135 -26.20 2.02 -16.66
N ALA A 136 -27.31 1.55 -16.09
CA ALA A 136 -28.49 2.38 -15.83
C ALA A 136 -28.22 3.54 -14.85
N ASP A 137 -27.30 3.34 -13.89
CA ASP A 137 -26.93 4.40 -12.92
C ASP A 137 -25.95 5.42 -13.52
N LEU A 138 -25.47 5.19 -14.75
CA LEU A 138 -24.54 6.04 -15.48
C LEU A 138 -25.19 7.01 -16.43
N GLN A 139 -26.41 6.69 -16.86
CA GLN A 139 -27.20 7.55 -17.73
C GLN A 139 -27.91 8.59 -16.85
N GLY A 140 -27.22 9.71 -16.61
CA GLY A 140 -27.80 10.84 -15.88
C GLY A 140 -29.04 11.37 -16.62
N SER A 141 -30.09 11.64 -15.88
CA SER A 141 -31.19 12.49 -16.39
C SER A 141 -30.66 13.90 -16.61
N ASP A 142 -31.21 14.62 -17.58
CA ASP A 142 -30.83 16.01 -17.90
C ASP A 142 -31.00 17.00 -16.71
N GLU A 143 -31.61 16.55 -15.61
CA GLU A 143 -31.87 17.31 -14.39
C GLU A 143 -30.78 17.14 -13.29
N GLU A 144 -29.73 16.34 -13.51
CA GLU A 144 -28.69 16.15 -12.50
C GLU A 144 -27.81 17.37 -12.32
N THR A 145 -27.61 17.75 -11.04
CA THR A 145 -26.68 18.84 -10.68
C THR A 145 -25.23 18.48 -11.00
N ALA A 146 -24.36 19.48 -11.17
CA ALA A 146 -22.93 19.28 -11.41
C ALA A 146 -22.27 18.46 -10.28
N GLU A 147 -22.73 18.57 -9.02
CA GLU A 147 -22.27 17.77 -7.88
C GLU A 147 -22.66 16.31 -8.01
N GLN A 148 -23.90 15.99 -8.40
CA GLN A 148 -24.35 14.62 -8.61
C GLN A 148 -23.61 13.94 -9.76
N LYS A 149 -23.31 14.70 -10.85
CA LYS A 149 -22.47 14.21 -11.95
C LYS A 149 -21.03 13.96 -11.50
N ALA A 150 -20.47 14.82 -10.65
CA ALA A 150 -19.13 14.64 -10.08
C ALA A 150 -19.06 13.43 -9.16
N ASP A 151 -20.08 13.21 -8.31
CA ASP A 151 -20.16 12.04 -7.42
C ASP A 151 -20.29 10.73 -8.21
N LYS A 152 -21.10 10.71 -9.29
CA LYS A 152 -21.17 9.56 -10.20
C LYS A 152 -19.83 9.30 -10.91
N LEU A 153 -19.18 10.34 -11.44
CA LEU A 153 -17.85 10.21 -12.06
C LEU A 153 -16.79 9.72 -11.06
N MET A 154 -16.88 10.13 -9.80
CA MET A 154 -16.03 9.62 -8.72
C MET A 154 -16.32 8.14 -8.43
N ALA A 155 -17.56 7.72 -8.42
CA ALA A 155 -17.93 6.32 -8.26
C ALA A 155 -17.32 5.40 -9.33
N HIS A 156 -17.08 5.94 -10.56
CA HIS A 156 -16.44 5.19 -11.66
C HIS A 156 -14.93 5.06 -11.57
N SER A 157 -14.30 5.74 -10.63
CA SER A 157 -12.85 5.67 -10.40
C SER A 157 -12.47 4.59 -9.40
N VAL A 158 -13.38 3.70 -9.05
CA VAL A 158 -13.15 2.63 -8.06
C VAL A 158 -12.52 1.41 -8.73
N VAL A 159 -11.46 0.91 -8.13
CA VAL A 159 -10.68 -0.26 -8.59
C VAL A 159 -10.55 -1.26 -7.46
N PHE A 160 -10.72 -2.53 -7.78
CA PHE A 160 -10.38 -3.61 -6.87
C PHE A 160 -8.91 -3.97 -7.05
N ILE A 161 -8.12 -3.77 -6.00
CA ILE A 161 -6.70 -4.11 -5.98
C ILE A 161 -6.57 -5.51 -5.40
N GLU A 162 -6.11 -6.43 -6.22
CA GLU A 162 -5.84 -7.81 -5.85
C GLU A 162 -4.40 -7.99 -5.34
N LEU A 163 -4.15 -9.15 -4.75
CA LEU A 163 -2.81 -9.57 -4.37
C LEU A 163 -1.90 -9.68 -5.60
N HIS A 164 -0.71 -9.17 -5.47
CA HIS A 164 0.35 -9.27 -6.48
C HIS A 164 1.49 -10.13 -5.93
N SER A 165 2.19 -10.82 -6.82
CA SER A 165 3.34 -11.63 -6.43
C SER A 165 4.63 -11.11 -7.04
N ALA A 166 5.72 -11.20 -6.29
CA ALA A 166 7.05 -10.87 -6.76
C ALA A 166 8.10 -11.83 -6.20
N ASN A 167 9.05 -12.22 -7.04
CA ASN A 167 10.23 -12.98 -6.65
C ASN A 167 11.38 -12.02 -6.34
N PHE A 168 12.08 -12.28 -5.24
CA PHE A 168 13.29 -11.53 -4.89
C PHE A 168 14.26 -12.40 -4.09
N LYS A 169 15.53 -11.94 -3.99
CA LYS A 169 16.55 -12.52 -3.11
C LYS A 169 16.80 -11.56 -1.97
N CYS A 170 16.91 -12.08 -0.76
CA CYS A 170 17.18 -11.31 0.44
C CYS A 170 18.34 -11.94 1.19
N ASP A 171 19.36 -11.14 1.51
CA ASP A 171 20.46 -11.56 2.37
C ASP A 171 20.06 -11.33 3.82
N ILE A 172 20.08 -12.40 4.60
CA ILE A 172 19.66 -12.41 5.99
C ILE A 172 20.86 -12.87 6.85
N ASN A 173 21.06 -12.20 7.96
CA ASN A 173 22.06 -12.62 8.95
C ASN A 173 21.38 -13.51 9.99
N ILE A 174 21.76 -14.78 10.02
CA ILE A 174 21.30 -15.75 11.00
C ILE A 174 22.48 -16.16 11.87
N ASN A 175 22.49 -15.69 13.12
CA ASN A 175 23.54 -16.01 14.10
C ASN A 175 24.98 -15.70 13.61
N GLY A 176 25.15 -14.64 12.82
CA GLY A 176 26.45 -14.23 12.28
C GLY A 176 26.79 -14.86 10.91
N ALA A 177 26.00 -15.80 10.42
CA ALA A 177 26.12 -16.31 9.06
C ALA A 177 25.20 -15.52 8.10
N HIS A 178 25.76 -15.09 6.96
CA HIS A 178 24.98 -14.47 5.89
C HIS A 178 24.42 -15.56 4.96
N GLU A 179 23.11 -15.60 4.84
CA GLU A 179 22.42 -16.52 3.94
C GLU A 179 21.55 -15.74 2.97
N THR A 180 21.61 -16.09 1.68
CA THR A 180 20.72 -15.54 0.65
C THR A 180 19.50 -16.43 0.51
N VAL A 181 18.31 -15.86 0.74
CA VAL A 181 17.03 -16.58 0.66
C VAL A 181 16.26 -16.11 -0.57
N GLU A 182 15.81 -17.05 -1.38
CA GLU A 182 14.87 -16.78 -2.47
C GLU A 182 13.44 -16.82 -1.93
N VAL A 183 12.68 -15.77 -2.23
CA VAL A 183 11.32 -15.55 -1.69
C VAL A 183 10.36 -15.22 -2.80
N LEU A 184 9.20 -15.88 -2.83
CA LEU A 184 8.02 -15.46 -3.57
C LEU A 184 7.05 -14.81 -2.57
N ARG A 185 6.90 -13.50 -2.66
CA ARG A 185 6.01 -12.69 -1.81
C ARG A 185 4.69 -12.43 -2.49
N TRP A 186 3.61 -12.57 -1.72
CA TRP A 186 2.28 -12.09 -2.09
C TRP A 186 1.90 -10.94 -1.16
N GLN A 187 1.54 -9.80 -1.74
CA GLN A 187 1.06 -8.62 -1.02
C GLN A 187 0.33 -7.69 -1.99
N PHE A 188 -0.42 -6.73 -1.47
CA PHE A 188 -1.02 -5.68 -2.28
C PHE A 188 0.07 -4.70 -2.75
N PRO A 189 0.07 -4.30 -4.04
CA PRO A 189 1.04 -3.36 -4.61
C PRO A 189 0.71 -1.93 -4.20
N LEU A 190 0.56 -1.70 -2.90
CA LEU A 190 0.18 -0.44 -2.28
C LEU A 190 1.21 -0.01 -1.25
N VAL A 191 1.42 1.31 -1.17
CA VAL A 191 2.17 1.95 -0.10
C VAL A 191 1.41 3.18 0.39
N HIS A 192 1.75 3.68 1.58
CA HIS A 192 1.17 4.90 2.10
C HIS A 192 1.37 6.06 1.12
N GLY A 193 0.31 6.76 0.71
CA GLY A 193 0.33 7.76 -0.35
C GLY A 193 1.24 8.95 -0.10
N MET A 194 1.52 9.24 1.18
CA MET A 194 2.41 10.33 1.59
C MET A 194 3.89 9.94 1.68
N LEU A 195 4.22 8.64 1.59
CA LEU A 195 5.62 8.20 1.54
C LEU A 195 6.18 8.42 0.14
N ARG A 196 7.34 9.07 0.06
CA ARG A 196 8.04 9.32 -1.20
C ARG A 196 9.54 9.16 -1.03
N THR A 197 10.20 8.66 -2.06
CA THR A 197 11.66 8.77 -2.21
C THR A 197 12.02 10.16 -2.70
N ALA A 198 13.29 10.55 -2.58
CA ALA A 198 13.78 11.83 -3.11
C ALA A 198 13.49 11.95 -4.62
N ASP A 199 13.74 10.89 -5.39
CA ASP A 199 13.48 10.84 -6.83
C ASP A 199 11.98 11.03 -7.15
N ALA A 200 11.11 10.37 -6.42
CA ALA A 200 9.66 10.50 -6.59
C ALA A 200 9.11 11.86 -6.13
N ALA A 201 9.91 12.66 -5.40
CA ALA A 201 9.57 14.02 -5.00
C ALA A 201 10.07 15.08 -5.99
N GLN A 202 10.93 14.72 -6.96
CA GLN A 202 11.40 15.65 -7.97
C GLN A 202 10.24 16.25 -8.77
N GLY A 203 10.30 17.57 -9.00
CA GLY A 203 9.25 18.29 -9.73
C GLY A 203 7.94 18.52 -8.97
N LEU A 204 7.79 18.00 -7.75
CA LEU A 204 6.59 18.20 -6.93
C LEU A 204 6.76 19.38 -5.97
N THR A 205 5.68 20.06 -5.67
CA THR A 205 5.57 20.99 -4.52
C THR A 205 4.74 20.31 -3.45
N LEU A 206 5.28 20.16 -2.24
CA LEU A 206 4.63 19.48 -1.13
C LEU A 206 4.11 20.53 -0.13
N HIS A 207 2.81 20.74 -0.15
CA HIS A 207 2.14 21.66 0.78
C HIS A 207 1.87 20.98 2.14
N GLY A 208 1.99 21.72 3.22
CA GLY A 208 1.70 21.24 4.57
C GLY A 208 2.89 20.57 5.29
N GLY A 209 4.09 20.78 4.78
CA GLY A 209 5.34 20.33 5.41
C GLY A 209 5.81 18.96 4.94
N VAL A 210 7.09 18.69 5.19
CA VAL A 210 7.78 17.44 4.83
C VAL A 210 8.49 16.90 6.06
N VAL A 211 8.31 15.62 6.34
CA VAL A 211 9.13 14.89 7.32
C VAL A 211 10.12 14.04 6.53
N VAL A 212 11.41 14.30 6.72
CA VAL A 212 12.49 13.60 6.02
C VAL A 212 13.12 12.59 6.95
N ASP A 213 13.21 11.32 6.51
CA ASP A 213 14.04 10.32 7.18
C ASP A 213 15.49 10.54 6.76
N LEU A 214 16.31 10.99 7.70
CA LEU A 214 17.72 11.27 7.48
C LEU A 214 18.64 10.04 7.57
N ARG A 215 18.09 8.85 7.75
CA ARG A 215 18.89 7.63 7.71
C ARG A 215 19.39 7.39 6.30
N ARG A 216 20.71 7.23 6.18
CA ARG A 216 21.33 6.95 4.89
C ARG A 216 20.96 5.55 4.39
N ALA A 217 20.52 5.46 3.15
CA ALA A 217 20.31 4.17 2.51
C ALA A 217 21.65 3.47 2.26
N GLY A 218 21.73 2.16 2.47
CA GLY A 218 22.93 1.39 2.20
C GLY A 218 23.35 1.52 0.73
N GLY A 219 24.66 1.72 0.49
CA GLY A 219 25.22 1.85 -0.85
C GLY A 219 25.13 3.25 -1.47
N LEU A 220 24.51 4.24 -0.83
CA LEU A 220 24.45 5.62 -1.31
C LEU A 220 25.75 6.36 -0.99
N GLY A 221 26.35 7.04 -1.97
CA GLY A 221 27.50 7.94 -1.78
C GLY A 221 27.15 9.17 -0.92
N ASP A 222 28.14 9.89 -0.40
CA ASP A 222 27.90 11.08 0.43
C ASP A 222 27.22 12.18 -0.39
N ASP A 223 27.67 12.43 -1.61
CA ASP A 223 27.13 13.45 -2.50
C ASP A 223 25.68 13.13 -2.90
N ASP A 224 25.40 11.87 -3.25
CA ASP A 224 24.06 11.42 -3.59
C ASP A 224 23.09 11.53 -2.39
N TRP A 225 23.59 11.23 -1.19
CA TRP A 225 22.83 11.39 0.05
C TRP A 225 22.46 12.85 0.32
N TRP A 226 23.43 13.76 0.23
CA TRP A 226 23.19 15.20 0.40
C TRP A 226 22.28 15.77 -0.67
N LEU A 227 22.43 15.32 -1.92
CA LEU A 227 21.54 15.70 -3.02
C LEU A 227 20.11 15.23 -2.75
N ALA A 228 19.93 14.00 -2.29
CA ALA A 228 18.62 13.47 -1.93
C ALA A 228 17.94 14.30 -0.82
N ILE A 229 18.68 14.64 0.24
CA ILE A 229 18.18 15.52 1.32
C ILE A 229 17.79 16.90 0.77
N TYR A 230 18.66 17.51 -0.04
CA TYR A 230 18.40 18.80 -0.66
C TYR A 230 17.11 18.77 -1.50
N VAL A 231 16.95 17.76 -2.35
CA VAL A 231 15.74 17.59 -3.17
C VAL A 231 14.50 17.51 -2.29
N MET A 232 14.52 16.67 -1.24
CA MET A 232 13.37 16.52 -0.34
C MET A 232 13.00 17.82 0.38
N LEU A 233 13.99 18.52 0.95
CA LEU A 233 13.76 19.76 1.70
C LEU A 233 13.33 20.91 0.80
N SER A 234 13.87 21.00 -0.43
CA SER A 234 13.51 22.03 -1.40
C SER A 234 12.08 21.93 -1.92
N ARG A 235 11.37 20.82 -1.64
CA ARG A 235 9.97 20.60 -2.06
C ARG A 235 8.94 21.03 -1.03
N ALA A 236 9.37 21.30 0.21
CA ALA A 236 8.49 21.78 1.26
C ALA A 236 8.05 23.23 1.00
N ARG A 237 6.77 23.50 1.15
CA ARG A 237 6.16 24.84 1.17
C ARG A 237 5.19 24.97 2.34
#